data_be2ce4958086d40bee9bf6bc0ee33f85
#
_entry.id   be2ce4958086d40bee9bf6bc0ee33f85
#
_cell.length_a   1.000
_cell.length_b   1.000
_cell.length_c   1.000
_cell.angle_alpha   90.00
_cell.angle_beta   90.00
_cell.angle_gamma   90.00
#
_symmetry.space_group_name_H-M   'P 1'
#
loop_
_entity.id
_entity.type
_entity.pdbx_description
1 polymer ?
#
loop_
_entity_poly.entity_id
_entity_poly.type
_entity_poly.pdbx_seq_one_letter_code
_entity_poly.pdbx_strand_id
1 'polypeptide(L)'
;INNIEIGKAVRASCSYPVVFSPCPYKNIKLVDGGIRENVPWKELKFLGADKVVNIVFEDEENEVCNKNLVEVAGRSIGLLCRELSNYELDGSDFTLKITSKKVGLLDMKKIDELYELGYRQAKEKIKDI
;
A
#
# COMPACT_ATOMS: atom_id res chain seq x y z
N ILE A 1 2.39 -16.99 5.65
CA ILE A 1 3.63 -17.46 6.32
C ILE A 1 3.43 -17.32 7.82
N ASN A 2 3.35 -18.45 8.52
CA ASN A 2 3.25 -18.47 9.97
C ASN A 2 4.65 -18.62 10.58
N ASN A 3 4.89 -18.02 11.75
CA ASN A 3 6.17 -18.08 12.48
C ASN A 3 7.34 -17.35 11.81
N ILE A 4 7.13 -16.14 11.35
CA ILE A 4 8.19 -15.21 10.97
C ILE A 4 8.36 -14.17 12.08
N GLU A 5 9.60 -13.78 12.35
CA GLU A 5 9.90 -12.68 13.26
C GLU A 5 9.27 -11.36 12.76
N ILE A 6 8.64 -10.59 13.66
CA ILE A 6 7.86 -9.39 13.29
C ILE A 6 8.69 -8.40 12.47
N GLY A 7 9.92 -8.07 12.89
CA GLY A 7 10.77 -7.14 12.14
C GLY A 7 11.09 -7.64 10.73
N LYS A 8 11.25 -8.95 10.57
CA LYS A 8 11.47 -9.57 9.27
C LYS A 8 10.21 -9.59 8.41
N ALA A 9 9.04 -9.79 9.02
CA ALA A 9 7.76 -9.70 8.34
C ALA A 9 7.51 -8.28 7.80
N VAL A 10 7.74 -7.26 8.63
CA VAL A 10 7.62 -5.85 8.22
C VAL A 10 8.60 -5.53 7.09
N ARG A 11 9.88 -5.94 7.22
CA ARG A 11 10.85 -5.75 6.14
C ARG A 11 10.39 -6.41 4.83
N ALA A 12 9.87 -7.63 4.90
CA ALA A 12 9.38 -8.34 3.72
C ALA A 12 8.19 -7.60 3.08
N SER A 13 7.24 -7.15 3.91
CA SER A 13 6.08 -6.38 3.48
C SER A 13 6.43 -5.03 2.84
N CYS A 14 7.57 -4.43 3.23
CA CYS A 14 8.07 -3.19 2.65
C CYS A 14 9.09 -3.41 1.52
N SER A 15 9.33 -4.65 1.07
CA SER A 15 10.29 -4.95 -0.01
C SER A 15 9.66 -4.72 -1.39
N TYR A 16 9.30 -3.45 -1.68
CA TYR A 16 8.69 -3.06 -2.95
C TYR A 16 9.62 -3.38 -4.13
N PRO A 17 9.14 -4.14 -5.14
CA PRO A 17 9.95 -4.52 -6.29
C PRO A 17 10.53 -3.31 -7.02
N VAL A 18 11.69 -3.49 -7.64
CA VAL A 18 12.47 -2.45 -8.35
C VAL A 18 13.15 -1.46 -7.40
N VAL A 19 12.57 -1.15 -6.23
CA VAL A 19 13.13 -0.18 -5.27
C VAL A 19 13.97 -0.86 -4.20
N PHE A 20 13.45 -1.95 -3.63
CA PHE A 20 14.13 -2.67 -2.54
C PHE A 20 14.47 -4.11 -2.89
N SER A 21 15.58 -4.59 -2.33
CA SER A 21 15.96 -5.98 -2.48
C SER A 21 14.97 -6.91 -1.78
N PRO A 22 14.60 -8.04 -2.39
CA PRO A 22 13.75 -9.05 -1.77
C PRO A 22 14.28 -9.52 -0.42
N CYS A 23 13.39 -9.75 0.54
CA CYS A 23 13.75 -10.23 1.87
C CYS A 23 13.97 -11.75 1.85
N PRO A 24 15.17 -12.27 2.17
CA PRO A 24 15.41 -13.72 2.21
C PRO A 24 14.69 -14.36 3.40
N TYR A 25 13.98 -15.45 3.15
CA TYR A 25 13.33 -16.26 4.19
C TYR A 25 13.39 -17.74 3.86
N LYS A 26 14.12 -18.50 4.65
CA LYS A 26 14.42 -19.92 4.36
C LYS A 26 14.97 -20.07 2.92
N ASN A 27 14.36 -20.87 2.09
CA ASN A 27 14.76 -21.13 0.69
C ASN A 27 14.01 -20.26 -0.33
N ILE A 28 13.27 -19.24 0.11
CA ILE A 28 12.49 -18.32 -0.75
C ILE A 28 12.90 -16.86 -0.53
N LYS A 29 12.51 -16.02 -1.46
CA LYS A 29 12.63 -14.57 -1.37
C LYS A 29 11.25 -13.96 -1.29
N LEU A 30 11.03 -13.14 -0.27
CA LEU A 30 9.77 -12.42 -0.06
C LEU A 30 9.90 -11.02 -0.65
N VAL A 31 8.82 -10.55 -1.22
CA VAL A 31 8.64 -9.17 -1.71
C VAL A 31 7.38 -8.58 -1.09
N ASP A 32 7.14 -7.31 -1.32
CA ASP A 32 5.95 -6.60 -0.89
C ASP A 32 4.67 -7.36 -1.27
N GLY A 33 3.76 -7.51 -0.32
CA GLY A 33 2.50 -8.22 -0.52
C GLY A 33 1.54 -7.49 -1.45
N GLY A 34 1.66 -6.18 -1.58
CA GLY A 34 0.79 -5.34 -2.40
C GLY A 34 0.80 -5.68 -3.90
N ILE A 35 1.81 -6.42 -4.38
CA ILE A 35 1.83 -6.92 -5.76
C ILE A 35 0.85 -8.08 -6.01
N ARG A 36 0.35 -8.71 -4.94
CA ARG A 36 -0.59 -9.83 -5.02
C ARG A 36 -1.94 -9.49 -4.40
N GLU A 37 -1.92 -8.80 -3.28
CA GLU A 37 -3.08 -8.43 -2.50
C GLU A 37 -2.73 -7.20 -1.67
N ASN A 38 -3.20 -6.05 -2.12
CA ASN A 38 -2.88 -4.77 -1.51
C ASN A 38 -3.84 -4.45 -0.35
N VAL A 39 -5.08 -4.96 -0.45
CA VAL A 39 -6.15 -4.75 0.53
C VAL A 39 -6.67 -6.11 1.03
N PRO A 40 -5.97 -6.79 1.97
CA PRO A 40 -6.21 -8.18 2.35
C PRO A 40 -7.42 -8.35 3.29
N TRP A 41 -8.58 -7.86 2.91
CA TRP A 41 -9.79 -7.92 3.73
C TRP A 41 -10.31 -9.35 3.93
N LYS A 42 -10.12 -10.22 2.94
CA LYS A 42 -10.56 -11.62 3.01
C LYS A 42 -9.83 -12.38 4.10
N GLU A 43 -8.52 -12.18 4.18
CA GLU A 43 -7.67 -12.80 5.20
C GLU A 43 -8.05 -12.32 6.60
N LEU A 44 -8.39 -11.03 6.76
CA LEU A 44 -8.86 -10.49 8.04
C LEU A 44 -10.18 -11.09 8.45
N LYS A 45 -11.15 -11.22 7.53
CA LYS A 45 -12.43 -11.91 7.80
C LYS A 45 -12.22 -13.38 8.14
N PHE A 46 -11.34 -14.08 7.42
CA PHE A 46 -10.98 -15.46 7.71
C PHE A 46 -10.33 -15.63 9.09
N LEU A 47 -9.56 -14.65 9.55
CA LEU A 47 -8.95 -14.62 10.88
C LEU A 47 -9.93 -14.20 11.99
N GLY A 48 -11.19 -13.93 11.66
CA GLY A 48 -12.27 -13.66 12.61
C GLY A 48 -12.54 -12.17 12.84
N ALA A 49 -12.12 -11.28 11.96
CA ALA A 49 -12.49 -9.87 12.07
C ALA A 49 -13.98 -9.68 11.77
N ASP A 50 -14.72 -9.08 12.70
CA ASP A 50 -16.14 -8.74 12.52
C ASP A 50 -16.32 -7.60 11.53
N LYS A 51 -15.43 -6.60 11.59
CA LYS A 51 -15.41 -5.44 10.69
C LYS A 51 -14.02 -5.20 10.13
N VAL A 52 -13.95 -4.78 8.89
CA VAL A 52 -12.71 -4.41 8.19
C VAL A 52 -12.80 -2.99 7.68
N VAL A 53 -11.85 -2.17 8.09
CA VAL A 53 -11.68 -0.79 7.61
C VAL A 53 -10.42 -0.75 6.75
N ASN A 54 -10.58 -0.36 5.50
CA ASN A 54 -9.46 -0.14 4.59
C ASN A 54 -9.04 1.32 4.59
N ILE A 55 -7.73 1.55 4.53
CA ILE A 55 -7.16 2.88 4.28
C ILE A 55 -6.35 2.76 3.00
N VAL A 56 -6.75 3.50 1.97
CA VAL A 56 -6.09 3.46 0.66
C VAL A 56 -5.72 4.86 0.20
N PHE A 57 -4.65 4.96 -0.58
CA PHE A 57 -4.21 6.21 -1.16
C PHE A 57 -4.76 6.33 -2.58
N GLU A 58 -5.35 7.49 -2.89
CA GLU A 58 -5.70 7.89 -4.24
C GLU A 58 -4.67 8.90 -4.74
N ASP A 59 -3.85 8.49 -5.69
CA ASP A 59 -2.94 9.39 -6.37
C ASP A 59 -3.68 10.17 -7.47
N GLU A 60 -3.46 11.48 -7.53
CA GLU A 60 -3.86 12.25 -8.72
C GLU A 60 -3.09 11.73 -9.94
N GLU A 61 -3.84 11.33 -10.97
CA GLU A 61 -3.27 10.90 -12.23
C GLU A 61 -2.54 12.06 -12.89
N ASN A 62 -1.21 12.08 -12.80
CA ASN A 62 -0.42 12.92 -13.70
C ASN A 62 1.04 12.52 -13.73
N GLU A 63 1.54 12.41 -14.89
CA GLU A 63 2.86 12.47 -15.49
C GLU A 63 3.27 11.21 -16.23
N VAL A 64 3.54 11.44 -17.51
CA VAL A 64 4.22 10.50 -18.38
C VAL A 64 5.66 10.33 -17.85
N CYS A 65 5.95 9.17 -17.34
CA CYS A 65 7.30 8.80 -16.90
C CYS A 65 8.04 8.26 -18.14
N ASN A 66 9.00 9.01 -18.65
CA ASN A 66 9.70 8.65 -19.89
C ASN A 66 11.23 8.65 -19.74
N LYS A 67 11.74 8.65 -18.50
CA LYS A 67 13.18 8.93 -18.33
C LYS A 67 14.07 7.69 -18.40
N ASN A 68 13.64 6.56 -17.84
CA ASN A 68 14.44 5.34 -17.86
C ASN A 68 13.62 4.08 -17.61
N LEU A 69 14.19 2.91 -17.89
CA LEU A 69 13.52 1.60 -17.75
C LEU A 69 13.04 1.32 -16.30
N VAL A 70 13.79 1.76 -15.30
CA VAL A 70 13.44 1.55 -13.88
C VAL A 70 12.19 2.33 -13.52
N GLU A 71 12.07 3.56 -13.98
CA GLU A 71 10.86 4.38 -13.77
C GLU A 71 9.65 3.77 -14.48
N VAL A 72 9.83 3.31 -15.72
CA VAL A 72 8.76 2.63 -16.47
C VAL A 72 8.30 1.37 -15.74
N ALA A 73 9.23 0.53 -15.29
CA ALA A 73 8.92 -0.69 -14.55
C ALA A 73 8.19 -0.39 -13.22
N GLY A 74 8.69 0.57 -12.45
CA GLY A 74 8.06 1.00 -11.19
C GLY A 74 6.65 1.56 -11.43
N ARG A 75 6.46 2.36 -12.47
CA ARG A 75 5.14 2.89 -12.84
C ARG A 75 4.18 1.78 -13.26
N SER A 76 4.64 0.82 -14.04
CA SER A 76 3.82 -0.32 -14.47
C SER A 76 3.35 -1.15 -13.29
N ILE A 77 4.24 -1.45 -12.33
CA ILE A 77 3.89 -2.15 -11.09
C ILE A 77 2.88 -1.32 -10.29
N GLY A 78 3.11 -0.03 -10.14
CA GLY A 78 2.18 0.87 -9.43
C GLY A 78 0.77 0.87 -10.03
N LEU A 79 0.66 0.89 -11.37
CA LEU A 79 -0.63 0.79 -12.07
C LEU A 79 -1.32 -0.55 -11.80
N LEU A 80 -0.57 -1.66 -11.89
CA LEU A 80 -1.12 -2.99 -11.61
C LEU A 80 -1.60 -3.12 -10.16
N CYS A 81 -0.83 -2.64 -9.18
CA CYS A 81 -1.23 -2.64 -7.78
C CYS A 81 -2.48 -1.80 -7.54
N ARG A 82 -2.61 -0.65 -8.21
CA ARG A 82 -3.79 0.20 -8.11
C ARG A 82 -5.04 -0.48 -8.67
N GLU A 83 -4.96 -1.08 -9.85
CA GLU A 83 -6.07 -1.84 -10.43
C GLU A 83 -6.47 -3.02 -9.52
N LEU A 84 -5.50 -3.75 -8.99
CA LEU A 84 -5.75 -4.82 -8.03
C LEU A 84 -6.50 -4.29 -6.80
N SER A 85 -6.03 -3.17 -6.21
CA SER A 85 -6.69 -2.55 -5.07
C SER A 85 -8.14 -2.18 -5.36
N ASN A 86 -8.44 -1.63 -6.55
CA ASN A 86 -9.80 -1.27 -6.92
C ASN A 86 -10.75 -2.48 -6.88
N TYR A 87 -10.31 -3.65 -7.33
CA TYR A 87 -11.09 -4.89 -7.22
C TYR A 87 -11.26 -5.40 -5.79
N GLU A 88 -10.32 -5.06 -4.90
CA GLU A 88 -10.32 -5.52 -3.52
C GLU A 88 -11.17 -4.63 -2.60
N LEU A 89 -11.50 -3.40 -3.00
CA LEU A 89 -12.21 -2.43 -2.13
C LEU A 89 -13.63 -2.85 -1.76
N ASP A 90 -14.33 -3.57 -2.64
CA ASP A 90 -15.75 -3.89 -2.48
C ASP A 90 -16.05 -4.85 -1.31
N GLY A 91 -15.04 -5.45 -0.72
CA GLY A 91 -15.20 -6.47 0.33
C GLY A 91 -15.03 -5.97 1.75
N SER A 92 -14.69 -4.71 1.95
CA SER A 92 -14.54 -4.11 3.29
C SER A 92 -15.84 -3.46 3.77
N ASP A 93 -15.99 -3.34 5.09
CA ASP A 93 -17.15 -2.69 5.69
C ASP A 93 -17.06 -1.15 5.55
N PHE A 94 -15.84 -0.62 5.49
CA PHE A 94 -15.57 0.79 5.25
C PHE A 94 -14.22 1.01 4.56
N THR A 95 -14.17 1.96 3.64
CA THR A 95 -12.93 2.35 2.96
C THR A 95 -12.66 3.84 3.11
N LEU A 96 -11.55 4.17 3.77
CA LEU A 96 -11.04 5.52 3.90
C LEU A 96 -10.05 5.79 2.74
N LYS A 97 -10.46 6.63 1.81
CA LYS A 97 -9.61 7.07 0.70
C LYS A 97 -8.89 8.36 1.11
N ILE A 98 -7.57 8.33 1.12
CA ILE A 98 -6.71 9.48 1.40
C ILE A 98 -6.13 9.98 0.09
N THR A 99 -6.47 11.20 -0.28
CA THR A 99 -5.93 11.86 -1.48
C THR A 99 -4.76 12.74 -1.08
N SER A 100 -3.60 12.52 -1.67
CA SER A 100 -2.43 13.37 -1.46
C SER A 100 -1.92 13.91 -2.79
N LYS A 101 -1.35 15.12 -2.75
CA LYS A 101 -0.52 15.59 -3.85
C LYS A 101 0.69 14.67 -3.98
N LYS A 102 1.16 14.46 -5.20
CA LYS A 102 2.29 13.59 -5.50
C LYS A 102 3.50 13.90 -4.63
N VAL A 103 3.90 12.93 -3.84
CA VAL A 103 5.11 12.97 -3.02
C VAL A 103 5.98 11.81 -3.46
N GLY A 104 7.26 12.06 -3.69
CA GLY A 104 8.19 10.97 -4.06
C GLY A 104 8.29 9.94 -2.94
N LEU A 105 8.39 8.66 -3.30
CA LEU A 105 8.45 7.53 -2.37
C LEU A 105 9.50 7.68 -1.26
N LEU A 106 10.58 8.42 -1.53
CA LEU A 106 11.68 8.65 -0.59
C LEU A 106 11.79 10.13 -0.14
N ASP A 107 10.75 10.94 -0.36
CA ASP A 107 10.76 12.35 0.06
C ASP A 107 10.42 12.49 1.55
N MET A 108 11.43 12.31 2.38
CA MET A 108 11.30 12.40 3.84
C MET A 108 11.01 13.81 4.37
N LYS A 109 11.14 14.86 3.54
CA LYS A 109 10.94 16.25 3.98
C LYS A 109 9.47 16.62 4.18
N LYS A 110 8.55 15.82 3.63
CA LYS A 110 7.11 16.08 3.67
C LYS A 110 6.34 15.19 4.64
N ILE A 111 7.03 14.46 5.52
CA ILE A 111 6.41 13.53 6.46
C ILE A 111 5.36 14.21 7.33
N ASP A 112 5.70 15.35 7.93
CA ASP A 112 4.80 16.07 8.82
C ASP A 112 3.56 16.61 8.07
N GLU A 113 3.76 17.13 6.86
CA GLU A 113 2.67 17.59 5.99
C GLU A 113 1.72 16.44 5.62
N LEU A 114 2.27 15.27 5.29
CA LEU A 114 1.49 14.08 4.94
C LEU A 114 0.74 13.52 6.15
N TYR A 115 1.36 13.53 7.33
CA TYR A 115 0.72 13.12 8.57
C TYR A 115 -0.50 14.00 8.88
N GLU A 116 -0.34 15.31 8.86
CA GLU A 116 -1.44 16.25 9.13
C GLU A 116 -2.55 16.16 8.07
N LEU A 117 -2.19 15.95 6.81
CA LEU A 117 -3.14 15.73 5.73
C LEU A 117 -3.99 14.48 5.98
N GLY A 118 -3.34 13.35 6.27
CA GLY A 118 -4.01 12.08 6.56
C GLY A 118 -4.90 12.17 7.80
N TYR A 119 -4.39 12.77 8.87
CA TYR A 119 -5.15 12.97 10.11
C TYR A 119 -6.43 13.80 9.88
N ARG A 120 -6.33 14.91 9.16
CA ARG A 120 -7.47 15.76 8.85
C ARG A 120 -8.52 15.05 8.01
N GLN A 121 -8.11 14.39 6.92
CA GLN A 121 -9.04 13.65 6.05
C GLN A 121 -9.71 12.50 6.78
N ALA A 122 -8.97 11.77 7.63
CA ALA A 122 -9.53 10.71 8.45
C ALA A 122 -10.55 11.26 9.45
N LYS A 123 -10.23 12.38 10.14
CA LYS A 123 -11.12 13.01 11.12
C LYS A 123 -12.43 13.52 10.51
N GLU A 124 -12.41 13.98 9.26
CA GLU A 124 -13.59 14.40 8.54
C GLU A 124 -14.51 13.21 8.21
N LYS A 125 -13.92 12.09 7.77
CA LYS A 125 -14.65 10.92 7.27
C LYS A 125 -15.05 9.91 8.36
N ILE A 126 -14.38 9.92 9.54
CA ILE A 126 -14.66 8.96 10.61
C ILE A 126 -16.07 9.13 11.21
N LYS A 127 -16.71 10.26 10.94
CA LYS A 127 -18.10 10.50 11.39
C LYS A 127 -19.12 9.68 10.61
N ASP A 128 -18.71 9.11 9.49
CA ASP A 128 -19.54 8.31 8.58
C ASP A 128 -19.40 6.79 8.86
N ILE A 129 -18.58 6.40 9.85
CA ILE A 129 -18.37 5.03 10.32
C ILE A 129 -19.25 4.76 11.55
#